data_aa781d8d2a52af4743959c3ce3a0048b
#
_entry.id   aa781d8d2a52af4743959c3ce3a0048b
#
_cell.length_a   1.000
_cell.length_b   1.000
_cell.length_c   1.000
_cell.angle_alpha   90.00
_cell.angle_beta   90.00
_cell.angle_gamma   90.00
#
_symmetry.space_group_name_H-M   'P 1'
#
loop_
_entity.id
_entity.type
_entity.pdbx_description
1 polymer ?
#
loop_
_entity_poly.entity_id
_entity_poly.type
_entity_poly.pdbx_seq_one_letter_code
_entity_poly.pdbx_strand_id
1 'polypeptide(L)'
;MDGPEAYVFDFDGTLGTIPVDWDRVREGLRKITGDSTEFRPVFPKIAEVVAGDPKLARPLFAVIDKFEAAAAPSARLYDGTVGLLSRLSETAKVSLVTMQGRGACSQVLERFGLKQYFLACFTREDSLDRAEQIEFALSVMKVGRASSMFVGDRLNDLSAARRLGVPFTMIRTHGEDPEDDVPVYHSIAEFSASIL
;
A
#
# COMPACT_ATOMS: atom_id res chain seq x y z
N MET A 1 -13.40 19.88 -15.84
CA MET A 1 -13.13 18.44 -16.05
C MET A 1 -13.54 17.77 -14.76
N ASP A 2 -14.41 16.79 -14.82
CA ASP A 2 -14.78 16.03 -13.64
C ASP A 2 -13.54 15.30 -13.14
N GLY A 3 -13.36 15.24 -11.82
CA GLY A 3 -12.22 14.53 -11.19
C GLY A 3 -12.29 13.02 -11.43
N PRO A 4 -11.32 12.24 -10.94
CA PRO A 4 -11.33 10.78 -11.03
C PRO A 4 -12.59 10.17 -10.41
N GLU A 5 -13.19 9.18 -11.09
CA GLU A 5 -14.33 8.42 -10.57
C GLU A 5 -13.93 7.47 -9.43
N ALA A 6 -12.66 7.14 -9.34
CA ALA A 6 -12.13 6.24 -8.31
C ALA A 6 -10.71 6.58 -7.89
N TYR A 7 -10.45 6.34 -6.61
CA TYR A 7 -9.12 6.42 -6.01
C TYR A 7 -8.71 5.06 -5.44
N VAL A 8 -7.50 4.64 -5.76
CA VAL A 8 -6.83 3.51 -5.13
C VAL A 8 -5.70 4.07 -4.27
N PHE A 9 -5.67 3.76 -2.99
CA PHE A 9 -4.62 4.23 -2.08
C PHE A 9 -3.72 3.07 -1.66
N ASP A 10 -2.41 3.34 -1.53
CA ASP A 10 -1.56 2.58 -0.63
C ASP A 10 -1.77 3.06 0.81
N PHE A 11 -1.30 2.29 1.81
CA PHE A 11 -1.43 2.67 3.21
C PHE A 11 -0.13 3.22 3.78
N ASP A 12 0.95 2.41 3.77
CA ASP A 12 2.15 2.67 4.57
C ASP A 12 3.07 3.68 3.88
N GLY A 13 3.18 4.87 4.42
CA GLY A 13 3.85 6.02 3.79
C GLY A 13 2.89 6.97 3.06
N THR A 14 1.66 6.54 2.79
CA THR A 14 0.64 7.30 2.05
C THR A 14 -0.47 7.84 2.95
N LEU A 15 -1.24 6.97 3.62
CA LEU A 15 -2.33 7.34 4.54
C LEU A 15 -1.91 7.34 6.01
N GLY A 16 -0.86 6.61 6.32
CA GLY A 16 -0.34 6.46 7.67
C GLY A 16 0.90 5.60 7.69
N THR A 17 1.26 5.09 8.86
CA THR A 17 2.42 4.21 9.01
C THR A 17 2.18 3.16 10.10
N ILE A 18 2.73 1.95 9.87
CA ILE A 18 2.88 0.92 10.88
C ILE A 18 4.39 0.79 11.18
N PRO A 19 4.85 1.06 12.41
CA PRO A 19 6.27 1.08 12.74
C PRO A 19 6.85 -0.33 12.90
N VAL A 20 6.89 -1.08 11.80
CA VAL A 20 7.46 -2.43 11.74
C VAL A 20 8.99 -2.35 11.83
N ASP A 21 9.59 -3.16 12.70
CA ASP A 21 11.05 -3.33 12.78
C ASP A 21 11.53 -4.24 11.63
N TRP A 22 11.74 -3.63 10.46
CA TRP A 22 12.17 -4.34 9.26
C TRP A 22 13.56 -4.98 9.36
N ASP A 23 14.44 -4.51 10.26
CA ASP A 23 15.74 -5.14 10.47
C ASP A 23 15.56 -6.50 11.17
N ARG A 24 14.71 -6.55 12.19
CA ARG A 24 14.34 -7.82 12.82
C ARG A 24 13.55 -8.75 11.93
N VAL A 25 12.67 -8.20 11.08
CA VAL A 25 11.99 -9.00 10.04
C VAL A 25 13.02 -9.68 9.16
N ARG A 26 13.96 -8.92 8.58
CA ARG A 26 15.01 -9.47 7.72
C ARG A 26 15.86 -10.51 8.42
N GLU A 27 16.21 -10.30 9.68
CA GLU A 27 16.90 -11.29 10.48
C GLU A 27 16.10 -12.59 10.62
N GLY A 28 14.80 -12.48 10.91
CA GLY A 28 13.89 -13.64 11.00
C GLY A 28 13.78 -14.41 9.69
N LEU A 29 13.69 -13.70 8.56
CA LEU A 29 13.63 -14.29 7.23
C LEU A 29 14.93 -15.06 6.89
N ARG A 30 16.10 -14.46 7.17
CA ARG A 30 17.41 -15.13 6.96
C ARG A 30 17.56 -16.43 7.76
N LYS A 31 17.02 -16.49 8.97
CA LYS A 31 17.03 -17.74 9.77
C LYS A 31 16.28 -18.90 9.11
N ILE A 32 15.32 -18.59 8.25
CA ILE A 32 14.53 -19.61 7.50
C ILE A 32 15.27 -20.05 6.23
N THR A 33 15.86 -19.10 5.50
CA THR A 33 16.47 -19.37 4.19
C THR A 33 17.94 -19.77 4.24
N GLY A 34 18.59 -19.68 5.41
CA GLY A 34 20.04 -19.95 5.55
C GLY A 34 20.89 -18.79 5.10
N ASP A 35 20.81 -17.71 5.81
CA ASP A 35 21.77 -16.64 6.07
C ASP A 35 22.34 -15.74 4.95
N SER A 36 22.53 -16.19 3.73
CA SER A 36 23.12 -15.37 2.66
C SER A 36 22.11 -14.51 1.89
N THR A 37 20.81 -14.69 2.15
CA THR A 37 19.77 -14.01 1.39
C THR A 37 19.58 -12.57 1.85
N GLU A 38 19.87 -11.61 0.98
CA GLU A 38 19.49 -10.22 1.22
C GLU A 38 18.01 -10.01 0.89
N PHE A 39 17.22 -9.70 1.92
CA PHE A 39 15.80 -9.31 1.77
C PHE A 39 15.68 -7.80 1.62
N ARG A 40 16.27 -7.24 0.55
CA ARG A 40 16.17 -5.82 0.17
C ARG A 40 16.00 -5.70 -1.35
N PRO A 41 14.79 -5.31 -1.85
CA PRO A 41 13.54 -5.09 -1.10
C PRO A 41 12.91 -6.40 -0.61
N VAL A 42 12.14 -6.34 0.49
CA VAL A 42 11.66 -7.55 1.19
C VAL A 42 10.73 -8.38 0.32
N PHE A 43 9.63 -7.82 -0.16
CA PHE A 43 8.58 -8.57 -0.86
C PHE A 43 9.02 -9.11 -2.23
N PRO A 44 9.71 -8.37 -3.10
CA PRO A 44 10.27 -8.92 -4.33
C PRO A 44 11.22 -10.10 -4.06
N LYS A 45 12.04 -10.00 -3.01
CA LYS A 45 12.96 -11.10 -2.67
C LYS A 45 12.23 -12.33 -2.11
N ILE A 46 11.16 -12.13 -1.35
CA ILE A 46 10.30 -13.25 -0.92
C ILE A 46 9.66 -13.92 -2.14
N ALA A 47 9.13 -13.15 -3.09
CA ALA A 47 8.54 -13.72 -4.30
C ALA A 47 9.53 -14.58 -5.08
N GLU A 48 10.77 -14.13 -5.23
CA GLU A 48 11.86 -14.90 -5.86
C GLU A 48 12.15 -16.21 -5.10
N VAL A 49 12.31 -16.13 -3.78
CA VAL A 49 12.60 -17.31 -2.93
C VAL A 49 11.45 -18.33 -3.01
N VAL A 50 10.21 -17.85 -2.93
CA VAL A 50 9.02 -18.71 -2.98
C VAL A 50 8.82 -19.33 -4.38
N ALA A 51 9.21 -18.62 -5.44
CA ALA A 51 9.20 -19.19 -6.80
C ALA A 51 10.18 -20.38 -6.91
N GLY A 52 11.30 -20.34 -6.20
CA GLY A 52 12.27 -21.44 -6.13
C GLY A 52 11.86 -22.59 -5.19
N ASP A 53 11.22 -22.28 -4.08
CA ASP A 53 10.67 -23.25 -3.12
C ASP A 53 9.35 -22.74 -2.50
N PRO A 54 8.20 -23.15 -3.07
CA PRO A 54 6.88 -22.73 -2.58
C PRO A 54 6.57 -23.09 -1.12
N LYS A 55 7.27 -24.09 -0.53
CA LYS A 55 7.07 -24.48 0.86
C LYS A 55 7.53 -23.39 1.84
N LEU A 56 8.43 -22.51 1.40
CA LEU A 56 8.93 -21.39 2.20
C LEU A 56 7.92 -20.25 2.33
N ALA A 57 6.89 -20.17 1.50
CA ALA A 57 5.89 -19.08 1.54
C ALA A 57 5.32 -18.91 2.95
N ARG A 58 4.73 -19.97 3.50
CA ARG A 58 4.08 -19.93 4.82
C ARG A 58 5.01 -19.51 5.96
N PRO A 59 6.21 -20.11 6.15
CA PRO A 59 7.09 -19.69 7.22
C PRO A 59 7.64 -18.28 7.04
N LEU A 60 7.95 -17.83 5.81
CA LEU A 60 8.44 -16.48 5.56
C LEU A 60 7.36 -15.44 5.88
N PHE A 61 6.12 -15.63 5.42
CA PHE A 61 5.04 -14.71 5.74
C PHE A 61 4.68 -14.71 7.22
N ALA A 62 4.75 -15.84 7.91
CA ALA A 62 4.51 -15.91 9.35
C ALA A 62 5.48 -15.04 10.18
N VAL A 63 6.73 -14.87 9.72
CA VAL A 63 7.68 -13.93 10.35
C VAL A 63 7.15 -12.50 10.21
N ILE A 64 6.77 -12.09 9.01
CA ILE A 64 6.28 -10.73 8.76
C ILE A 64 4.99 -10.47 9.55
N ASP A 65 4.03 -11.40 9.48
CA ASP A 65 2.75 -11.31 10.21
C ASP A 65 2.96 -11.05 11.70
N LYS A 66 3.92 -11.75 12.30
CA LYS A 66 4.24 -11.59 13.72
C LYS A 66 4.69 -10.16 14.04
N PHE A 67 5.58 -9.59 13.23
CA PHE A 67 6.09 -8.23 13.48
C PHE A 67 5.06 -7.16 13.15
N GLU A 68 4.28 -7.35 12.10
CA GLU A 68 3.17 -6.44 11.77
C GLU A 68 2.08 -6.45 12.84
N ALA A 69 1.66 -7.62 13.31
CA ALA A 69 0.68 -7.73 14.38
C ALA A 69 1.17 -7.06 15.68
N ALA A 70 2.45 -7.15 15.99
CA ALA A 70 3.03 -6.47 17.15
C ALA A 70 3.12 -4.95 16.96
N ALA A 71 3.30 -4.47 15.73
CA ALA A 71 3.44 -3.05 15.42
C ALA A 71 2.07 -2.35 15.18
N ALA A 72 1.05 -3.07 14.71
CA ALA A 72 -0.25 -2.52 14.35
C ALA A 72 -0.92 -1.67 15.47
N PRO A 73 -0.84 -2.02 16.78
CA PRO A 73 -1.33 -1.16 17.85
C PRO A 73 -0.66 0.21 17.93
N SER A 74 0.56 0.34 17.39
CA SER A 74 1.34 1.58 17.36
C SER A 74 1.22 2.33 16.03
N ALA A 75 0.38 1.87 15.11
CA ALA A 75 0.12 2.55 13.85
C ALA A 75 -0.37 3.97 14.07
N ARG A 76 -0.05 4.86 13.14
CA ARG A 76 -0.46 6.27 13.14
C ARG A 76 -0.99 6.65 11.77
N LEU A 77 -2.03 7.46 11.73
CA LEU A 77 -2.47 8.12 10.50
C LEU A 77 -1.71 9.42 10.31
N TYR A 78 -1.52 9.81 9.06
CA TYR A 78 -1.11 11.18 8.75
C TYR A 78 -2.27 12.14 8.94
N ASP A 79 -1.94 13.38 9.28
CA ASP A 79 -2.93 14.42 9.53
C ASP A 79 -3.80 14.65 8.28
N GLY A 80 -5.11 14.70 8.48
CA GLY A 80 -6.08 14.89 7.39
C GLY A 80 -6.57 13.61 6.72
N THR A 81 -5.99 12.44 6.98
CA THR A 81 -6.38 11.16 6.31
C THR A 81 -7.88 10.85 6.45
N VAL A 82 -8.43 10.92 7.65
CA VAL A 82 -9.87 10.63 7.86
C VAL A 82 -10.74 11.63 7.11
N GLY A 83 -10.41 12.92 7.17
CA GLY A 83 -11.15 13.97 6.46
C GLY A 83 -11.09 13.82 4.94
N LEU A 84 -9.94 13.46 4.38
CA LEU A 84 -9.78 13.15 2.96
C LEU A 84 -10.66 11.98 2.54
N LEU A 85 -10.54 10.83 3.21
CA LEU A 85 -11.29 9.62 2.87
C LEU A 85 -12.79 9.81 3.02
N SER A 86 -13.24 10.52 4.07
CA SER A 86 -14.65 10.85 4.25
C SER A 86 -15.21 11.63 3.07
N ARG A 87 -14.55 12.70 2.65
CA ARG A 87 -15.01 13.53 1.53
C ARG A 87 -14.93 12.81 0.19
N LEU A 88 -13.86 12.07 -0.06
CA LEU A 88 -13.73 11.29 -1.30
C LEU A 88 -14.80 10.21 -1.42
N SER A 89 -15.13 9.52 -0.34
CA SER A 89 -16.15 8.46 -0.37
C SER A 89 -17.56 8.95 -0.66
N GLU A 90 -17.83 10.27 -0.58
CA GLU A 90 -19.11 10.88 -0.97
C GLU A 90 -19.23 11.09 -2.49
N THR A 91 -18.12 11.26 -3.20
CA THR A 91 -18.09 11.66 -4.61
C THR A 91 -17.41 10.68 -5.54
N ALA A 92 -16.55 9.79 -5.01
CA ALA A 92 -15.78 8.82 -5.75
C ALA A 92 -15.74 7.46 -5.06
N LYS A 93 -15.38 6.42 -5.78
CA LYS A 93 -15.14 5.09 -5.22
C LYS A 93 -13.72 5.04 -4.68
N VAL A 94 -13.55 4.47 -3.48
CA VAL A 94 -12.23 4.38 -2.84
C VAL A 94 -11.91 2.92 -2.51
N SER A 95 -10.69 2.49 -2.83
CA SER A 95 -10.15 1.18 -2.46
C SER A 95 -8.73 1.30 -1.92
N LEU A 96 -8.34 0.32 -1.10
CA LEU A 96 -7.01 0.22 -0.53
C LEU A 96 -6.25 -0.95 -1.15
N VAL A 97 -4.98 -0.74 -1.43
CA VAL A 97 -4.02 -1.80 -1.80
C VAL A 97 -2.80 -1.69 -0.89
N THR A 98 -2.31 -2.81 -0.36
CA THR A 98 -1.19 -2.77 0.58
C THR A 98 -0.38 -4.06 0.59
N MET A 99 0.93 -3.95 0.87
CA MET A 99 1.77 -5.10 1.14
C MET A 99 1.72 -5.57 2.59
N GLN A 100 0.91 -4.94 3.43
CA GLN A 100 0.63 -5.43 4.77
C GLN A 100 -0.18 -6.73 4.72
N GLY A 101 -0.02 -7.58 5.73
CA GLY A 101 -0.87 -8.74 5.92
C GLY A 101 -2.29 -8.35 6.30
N ARG A 102 -3.25 -9.17 5.88
CA ARG A 102 -4.68 -8.93 6.10
C ARG A 102 -5.02 -8.71 7.57
N GLY A 103 -4.36 -9.44 8.47
CA GLY A 103 -4.56 -9.29 9.92
C GLY A 103 -4.19 -7.90 10.44
N ALA A 104 -2.98 -7.43 10.11
CA ALA A 104 -2.51 -6.11 10.52
C ALA A 104 -3.32 -4.99 9.84
N CYS A 105 -3.58 -5.10 8.55
CA CYS A 105 -4.40 -4.16 7.80
C CYS A 105 -5.81 -4.03 8.43
N SER A 106 -6.51 -5.14 8.68
CA SER A 106 -7.84 -5.12 9.31
C SER A 106 -7.81 -4.45 10.67
N GLN A 107 -6.84 -4.79 11.51
CA GLN A 107 -6.69 -4.21 12.85
C GLN A 107 -6.51 -2.69 12.80
N VAL A 108 -5.69 -2.19 11.86
CA VAL A 108 -5.46 -0.76 11.68
C VAL A 108 -6.71 -0.06 11.17
N LEU A 109 -7.37 -0.61 10.13
CA LEU A 109 -8.59 -0.03 9.58
C LEU A 109 -9.73 0.03 10.60
N GLU A 110 -9.88 -1.00 11.43
CA GLU A 110 -10.88 -1.04 12.51
C GLU A 110 -10.57 -0.02 13.59
N ARG A 111 -9.31 0.03 14.05
CA ARG A 111 -8.88 0.96 15.11
C ARG A 111 -9.15 2.42 14.76
N PHE A 112 -8.98 2.80 13.52
CA PHE A 112 -9.17 4.18 13.05
C PHE A 112 -10.54 4.42 12.39
N GLY A 113 -11.42 3.42 12.33
CA GLY A 113 -12.73 3.52 11.69
C GLY A 113 -12.67 3.77 10.18
N LEU A 114 -11.58 3.32 9.50
CA LEU A 114 -11.39 3.60 8.08
C LEU A 114 -12.11 2.62 7.16
N LYS A 115 -12.47 1.44 7.65
CA LYS A 115 -13.06 0.37 6.85
C LYS A 115 -14.28 0.82 6.05
N GLN A 116 -15.07 1.72 6.62
CA GLN A 116 -16.29 2.25 6.01
C GLN A 116 -16.06 3.07 4.73
N TYR A 117 -14.87 3.61 4.53
CA TYR A 117 -14.55 4.43 3.37
C TYR A 117 -14.09 3.61 2.15
N PHE A 118 -13.67 2.37 2.35
CA PHE A 118 -13.15 1.54 1.29
C PHE A 118 -14.18 0.52 0.79
N LEU A 119 -14.42 0.49 -0.52
CA LEU A 119 -15.21 -0.55 -1.16
C LEU A 119 -14.52 -1.91 -1.12
N ALA A 120 -13.20 -1.93 -1.21
CA ALA A 120 -12.38 -3.12 -1.12
C ALA A 120 -11.00 -2.80 -0.59
N CYS A 121 -10.37 -3.82 0.04
CA CYS A 121 -9.00 -3.77 0.51
C CYS A 121 -8.28 -5.02 0.00
N PHE A 122 -7.19 -4.83 -0.73
CA PHE A 122 -6.33 -5.90 -1.22
C PHE A 122 -4.99 -5.87 -0.52
N THR A 123 -4.57 -7.01 -0.06
CA THR A 123 -3.40 -7.22 0.78
C THR A 123 -2.40 -8.14 0.07
N ARG A 124 -1.23 -8.40 0.67
CA ARG A 124 -0.24 -9.31 0.08
C ARG A 124 -0.75 -10.75 -0.10
N GLU A 125 -1.76 -11.16 0.66
CA GLU A 125 -2.39 -12.47 0.49
C GLU A 125 -3.22 -12.57 -0.79
N ASP A 126 -3.65 -11.43 -1.34
CA ASP A 126 -4.37 -11.39 -2.61
C ASP A 126 -3.39 -11.37 -3.79
N SER A 127 -2.31 -10.61 -3.71
CA SER A 127 -1.17 -10.64 -4.64
C SER A 127 0.06 -9.93 -4.07
N LEU A 128 1.25 -10.43 -4.42
CA LEU A 128 2.53 -9.73 -4.19
C LEU A 128 2.88 -8.74 -5.33
N ASP A 129 2.12 -8.73 -6.41
CA ASP A 129 2.26 -7.76 -7.48
C ASP A 129 1.32 -6.57 -7.27
N ARG A 130 1.90 -5.40 -7.07
CA ARG A 130 1.15 -4.15 -6.86
C ARG A 130 0.20 -3.83 -8.03
N ALA A 131 0.60 -4.11 -9.26
CA ALA A 131 -0.27 -3.85 -10.40
C ALA A 131 -1.50 -4.79 -10.40
N GLU A 132 -1.34 -6.05 -10.03
CA GLU A 132 -2.49 -6.96 -9.88
C GLU A 132 -3.43 -6.47 -8.77
N GLN A 133 -2.91 -6.00 -7.62
CA GLN A 133 -3.74 -5.44 -6.57
C GLN A 133 -4.55 -4.22 -7.07
N ILE A 134 -3.92 -3.34 -7.85
CA ILE A 134 -4.61 -2.19 -8.48
C ILE A 134 -5.70 -2.68 -9.44
N GLU A 135 -5.42 -3.65 -10.29
CA GLU A 135 -6.43 -4.22 -11.22
C GLU A 135 -7.61 -4.85 -10.47
N PHE A 136 -7.37 -5.57 -9.38
CA PHE A 136 -8.44 -6.10 -8.54
C PHE A 136 -9.31 -4.98 -7.97
N ALA A 137 -8.68 -3.90 -7.47
CA ALA A 137 -9.39 -2.74 -6.96
C ALA A 137 -10.28 -2.09 -8.04
N LEU A 138 -9.73 -1.82 -9.22
CA LEU A 138 -10.47 -1.23 -10.34
C LEU A 138 -11.63 -2.15 -10.81
N SER A 139 -11.39 -3.45 -10.86
CA SER A 139 -12.41 -4.46 -11.23
C SER A 139 -13.59 -4.44 -10.26
N VAL A 140 -13.33 -4.44 -8.94
CA VAL A 140 -14.39 -4.37 -7.92
C VAL A 140 -15.15 -3.04 -7.98
N MET A 141 -14.43 -1.94 -8.20
CA MET A 141 -15.03 -0.62 -8.34
C MET A 141 -15.76 -0.43 -9.68
N LYS A 142 -15.51 -1.29 -10.68
CA LYS A 142 -16.05 -1.19 -12.05
C LYS A 142 -15.72 0.18 -12.66
N VAL A 143 -14.47 0.61 -12.59
CA VAL A 143 -13.99 1.88 -13.14
C VAL A 143 -12.81 1.62 -14.07
N GLY A 144 -12.76 2.38 -15.16
CA GLY A 144 -11.66 2.30 -16.12
C GLY A 144 -10.36 2.91 -15.58
N ARG A 145 -9.23 2.48 -16.12
CA ARG A 145 -7.90 2.95 -15.71
C ARG A 145 -7.76 4.47 -15.87
N ALA A 146 -8.24 5.03 -16.98
CA ALA A 146 -8.14 6.46 -17.28
C ALA A 146 -9.04 7.34 -16.38
N SER A 147 -10.12 6.77 -15.80
CA SER A 147 -11.03 7.47 -14.88
C SER A 147 -10.67 7.23 -13.42
N SER A 148 -9.50 6.65 -13.13
CA SER A 148 -9.03 6.36 -11.79
C SER A 148 -7.71 7.06 -11.48
N MET A 149 -7.38 7.17 -10.20
CA MET A 149 -6.12 7.67 -9.68
C MET A 149 -5.54 6.68 -8.69
N PHE A 150 -4.28 6.29 -8.87
CA PHE A 150 -3.55 5.57 -7.83
C PHE A 150 -2.70 6.57 -7.03
N VAL A 151 -2.76 6.45 -5.71
CA VAL A 151 -2.04 7.32 -4.77
C VAL A 151 -1.12 6.45 -3.91
N GLY A 152 0.17 6.71 -3.97
CA GLY A 152 1.20 5.95 -3.25
C GLY A 152 2.39 6.82 -2.88
N ASP A 153 3.37 6.24 -2.16
CA ASP A 153 4.55 6.96 -1.67
C ASP A 153 5.86 6.51 -2.33
N ARG A 154 5.83 5.44 -3.14
CA ARG A 154 7.05 4.77 -3.63
C ARG A 154 7.16 4.73 -5.14
N LEU A 155 8.41 4.67 -5.63
CA LEU A 155 8.70 4.45 -7.05
C LEU A 155 8.16 3.10 -7.56
N ASN A 156 8.03 2.09 -6.69
CA ASN A 156 7.39 0.83 -7.05
C ASN A 156 5.90 1.00 -7.34
N ASP A 157 5.23 1.90 -6.64
CA ASP A 157 3.82 2.25 -6.88
C ASP A 157 3.67 2.97 -8.22
N LEU A 158 4.54 3.95 -8.49
CA LEU A 158 4.63 4.62 -9.78
C LEU A 158 4.87 3.63 -10.93
N SER A 159 5.83 2.71 -10.74
CA SER A 159 6.13 1.67 -11.75
C SER A 159 4.92 0.78 -12.04
N ALA A 160 4.18 0.37 -11.00
CA ALA A 160 2.96 -0.42 -11.14
C ALA A 160 1.86 0.35 -11.88
N ALA A 161 1.63 1.62 -11.51
CA ALA A 161 0.68 2.49 -12.18
C ALA A 161 1.01 2.69 -13.67
N ARG A 162 2.27 2.96 -13.98
CA ARG A 162 2.76 3.12 -15.37
C ARG A 162 2.55 1.85 -16.20
N ARG A 163 2.83 0.68 -15.63
CA ARG A 163 2.62 -0.62 -16.29
C ARG A 163 1.16 -0.82 -16.68
N LEU A 164 0.24 -0.30 -15.91
CA LEU A 164 -1.20 -0.39 -16.16
C LEU A 164 -1.77 0.77 -16.98
N GLY A 165 -1.04 1.87 -17.13
CA GLY A 165 -1.57 3.12 -17.70
C GLY A 165 -2.60 3.78 -16.79
N VAL A 166 -2.46 3.64 -15.46
CA VAL A 166 -3.29 4.31 -14.46
C VAL A 166 -2.62 5.62 -14.07
N PRO A 167 -3.34 6.75 -14.07
CA PRO A 167 -2.85 8.01 -13.50
C PRO A 167 -2.35 7.82 -12.08
N PHE A 168 -1.20 8.44 -11.76
CA PHE A 168 -0.55 8.28 -10.47
C PHE A 168 -0.24 9.64 -9.83
N THR A 169 -0.38 9.70 -8.53
CA THR A 169 0.03 10.83 -7.70
C THR A 169 0.83 10.31 -6.51
N MET A 170 1.93 10.98 -6.20
CA MET A 170 2.77 10.62 -5.06
C MET A 170 2.45 11.50 -3.84
N ILE A 171 2.26 10.87 -2.69
CA ILE A 171 2.30 11.54 -1.39
C ILE A 171 3.63 11.18 -0.75
N ARG A 172 4.50 12.17 -0.57
CA ARG A 172 5.83 11.97 0.00
C ARG A 172 6.02 12.83 1.23
N THR A 173 5.81 12.24 2.38
CA THR A 173 5.96 12.92 3.67
C THR A 173 7.43 13.07 4.11
N HIS A 174 8.35 12.29 3.51
CA HIS A 174 9.77 12.30 3.84
C HIS A 174 10.63 11.93 2.62
N GLY A 175 11.87 12.42 2.59
CA GLY A 175 12.85 12.15 1.54
C GLY A 175 12.80 13.16 0.40
N GLU A 176 13.61 12.91 -0.64
CA GLU A 176 13.68 13.74 -1.84
C GLU A 176 12.61 13.34 -2.85
N ASP A 177 12.15 14.30 -3.65
CA ASP A 177 11.21 14.03 -4.73
C ASP A 177 11.84 13.14 -5.79
N PRO A 178 11.03 12.31 -6.47
CA PRO A 178 11.53 11.54 -7.59
C PRO A 178 11.96 12.48 -8.73
N GLU A 179 12.94 12.06 -9.51
CA GLU A 179 13.31 12.74 -10.77
C GLU A 179 12.23 12.60 -11.87
N ASP A 180 11.24 11.76 -11.61
CA ASP A 180 10.14 11.48 -12.53
C ASP A 180 9.10 12.61 -12.56
N ASP A 181 8.55 12.88 -13.73
CA ASP A 181 7.47 13.87 -13.94
C ASP A 181 6.12 13.29 -13.47
N VAL A 182 5.87 13.40 -12.17
CA VAL A 182 4.61 12.99 -11.52
C VAL A 182 4.21 14.04 -10.50
N PRO A 183 2.90 14.28 -10.27
CA PRO A 183 2.44 15.15 -9.19
C PRO A 183 2.92 14.59 -7.85
N VAL A 184 3.63 15.42 -7.07
CA VAL A 184 4.10 15.10 -5.71
C VAL A 184 3.47 16.07 -4.73
N TYR A 185 2.95 15.54 -3.63
CA TYR A 185 2.41 16.31 -2.52
C TYR A 185 3.12 15.88 -1.24
N HIS A 186 3.48 16.84 -0.39
CA HIS A 186 4.24 16.56 0.83
C HIS A 186 3.37 16.34 2.06
N SER A 187 2.05 16.40 1.89
CA SER A 187 1.08 16.08 2.94
C SER A 187 -0.27 15.65 2.37
N ILE A 188 -1.04 14.96 3.18
CA ILE A 188 -2.46 14.67 2.90
C ILE A 188 -3.26 15.97 2.74
N ALA A 189 -2.96 16.99 3.53
CA ALA A 189 -3.65 18.28 3.45
C ALA A 189 -3.43 18.97 2.11
N GLU A 190 -2.20 18.96 1.60
CA GLU A 190 -1.84 19.52 0.30
C GLU A 190 -2.55 18.76 -0.84
N PHE A 191 -2.48 17.43 -0.83
CA PHE A 191 -3.19 16.60 -1.80
C PHE A 191 -4.71 16.84 -1.75
N SER A 192 -5.29 16.86 -0.56
CA SER A 192 -6.72 17.10 -0.35
C SER A 192 -7.16 18.45 -0.93
N ALA A 193 -6.35 19.50 -0.73
CA ALA A 193 -6.66 20.84 -1.25
C ALA A 193 -6.59 20.92 -2.79
N SER A 194 -5.87 20.00 -3.43
CA SER A 194 -5.73 19.98 -4.91
C SER A 194 -6.88 19.28 -5.63
N ILE A 195 -7.65 18.43 -4.91
CA ILE A 195 -8.66 17.55 -5.52
C ILE A 195 -10.09 17.78 -4.99
N LEU A 196 -10.26 18.55 -3.94
CA LEU A 196 -11.52 18.87 -3.26
C LEU A 196 -11.81 20.37 -3.28
#